data_7c8d0780cee85dc68e51b20fef5a1349
#
_entry.id   7c8d0780cee85dc68e51b20fef5a1349
#
_cell.length_a   1.000
_cell.length_b   1.000
_cell.length_c   1.000
_cell.angle_alpha   90.00
_cell.angle_beta   90.00
_cell.angle_gamma   90.00
#
_symmetry.space_group_name_H-M   'P 1'
#
loop_
_entity.id
_entity.type
_entity.pdbx_description
1 polymer ?
#
loop_
_entity_poly.entity_id
_entity_poly.type
_entity_poly.pdbx_seq_one_letter_code
_entity_poly.pdbx_strand_id
1 'polypeptide(L)'
;MKKKKTLSTQLTFVISFIVLLIVGVFWMANNTLLEKYYVYNKEKEMLAVYKMVDLAAKNDKLSDDTFAVAFEKKCVGANIDAVVFNKYGKVIIEGTTDNQEIFQLLLEASMSSYSADYNNLNMTRQKDKRLGTEYIIINNRLIDGNFVYMKTPLESIKESVSISNRFFAIGTVAAIVVGVFMAYIVALNMTRPIRNMTELSTRMAKLDFDAKYIDTENSAKELYVLGEHMNELSQTLEQTITRLKVANNELQRDIKKKEEIDEMRKEFLSN
;
A
#
# COMPACT_ATOMS: atom_id res chain seq x y z
N MET A 1 22.87 -32.48 7.22
CA MET A 1 22.84 -31.23 8.02
C MET A 1 22.22 -30.11 7.18
N LYS A 2 21.04 -29.58 7.57
CA LYS A 2 20.47 -28.39 6.91
C LYS A 2 21.36 -27.17 7.18
N LYS A 3 22.00 -26.61 6.15
CA LYS A 3 22.74 -25.35 6.26
C LYS A 3 21.80 -24.29 6.85
N LYS A 4 22.03 -23.82 8.07
CA LYS A 4 21.28 -22.70 8.63
C LYS A 4 21.53 -21.48 7.75
N LYS A 5 20.44 -20.87 7.24
CA LYS A 5 20.51 -19.64 6.45
C LYS A 5 21.10 -18.53 7.31
N THR A 6 21.90 -17.65 6.72
CA THR A 6 22.45 -16.51 7.45
C THR A 6 21.33 -15.56 7.90
N LEU A 7 21.53 -14.86 9.01
CA LEU A 7 20.56 -13.90 9.54
C LEU A 7 20.17 -12.84 8.50
N SER A 8 21.17 -12.35 7.74
CA SER A 8 20.94 -11.42 6.62
C SER A 8 19.94 -11.97 5.60
N THR A 9 20.15 -13.21 5.14
CA THR A 9 19.26 -13.84 4.15
C THR A 9 17.85 -14.02 4.70
N GLN A 10 17.70 -14.37 5.98
CA GLN A 10 16.39 -14.51 6.61
C GLN A 10 15.69 -13.16 6.73
N LEU A 11 16.40 -12.12 7.18
CA LEU A 11 15.86 -10.76 7.34
C LEU A 11 15.44 -10.16 5.98
N THR A 12 16.32 -10.25 4.98
CA THR A 12 16.00 -9.80 3.61
C THR A 12 14.76 -10.51 3.08
N PHE A 13 14.65 -11.83 3.27
CA PHE A 13 13.50 -12.60 2.82
C PHE A 13 12.20 -12.17 3.50
N VAL A 14 12.22 -11.98 4.82
CA VAL A 14 11.03 -11.55 5.58
C VAL A 14 10.59 -10.15 5.16
N ILE A 15 11.51 -9.18 5.08
CA ILE A 15 11.17 -7.81 4.68
C ILE A 15 10.67 -7.79 3.23
N SER A 16 11.35 -8.49 2.31
CA SER A 16 10.91 -8.58 0.91
C SER A 16 9.54 -9.24 0.78
N PHE A 17 9.23 -10.25 1.59
CA PHE A 17 7.92 -10.90 1.60
C PHE A 17 6.83 -9.93 2.08
N ILE A 18 7.10 -9.15 3.13
CA ILE A 18 6.16 -8.12 3.62
C ILE A 18 5.90 -7.07 2.55
N VAL A 19 6.95 -6.57 1.86
CA VAL A 19 6.82 -5.61 0.77
C VAL A 19 5.97 -6.19 -0.36
N LEU A 20 6.24 -7.42 -0.79
CA LEU A 20 5.46 -8.10 -1.84
C LEU A 20 4.00 -8.29 -1.44
N LEU A 21 3.73 -8.62 -0.17
CA LEU A 21 2.38 -8.79 0.34
C LEU A 21 1.60 -7.46 0.30
N ILE A 22 2.20 -6.38 0.83
CA ILE A 22 1.57 -5.05 0.84
C ILE A 22 1.28 -4.58 -0.58
N VAL A 23 2.25 -4.68 -1.48
CA VAL A 23 2.12 -4.28 -2.88
C VAL A 23 1.08 -5.13 -3.60
N GLY A 24 1.05 -6.44 -3.34
CA GLY A 24 0.06 -7.37 -3.90
C GLY A 24 -1.36 -7.06 -3.46
N VAL A 25 -1.58 -6.79 -2.17
CA VAL A 25 -2.88 -6.37 -1.64
C VAL A 25 -3.33 -5.05 -2.26
N PHE A 26 -2.43 -4.07 -2.37
CA PHE A 26 -2.74 -2.79 -3.00
C PHE A 26 -3.09 -2.94 -4.49
N TRP A 27 -2.33 -3.75 -5.23
CA TRP A 27 -2.62 -4.05 -6.63
C TRP A 27 -3.96 -4.75 -6.81
N MET A 28 -4.27 -5.73 -5.97
CA MET A 28 -5.56 -6.43 -5.99
C MET A 28 -6.72 -5.48 -5.67
N ALA A 29 -6.58 -4.63 -4.65
CA ALA A 29 -7.58 -3.62 -4.31
C ALA A 29 -7.80 -2.63 -5.46
N ASN A 30 -6.73 -2.13 -6.07
CA ASN A 30 -6.83 -1.22 -7.22
C ASN A 30 -7.57 -1.88 -8.39
N ASN A 31 -7.22 -3.11 -8.75
CA ASN A 31 -7.83 -3.80 -9.89
C ASN A 31 -9.32 -4.16 -9.68
N THR A 32 -9.75 -4.35 -8.42
CA THR A 32 -11.14 -4.72 -8.11
C THR A 32 -12.05 -3.57 -7.73
N LEU A 33 -11.50 -2.53 -7.09
CA LEU A 33 -12.28 -1.42 -6.54
C LEU A 33 -12.33 -0.21 -7.46
N LEU A 34 -11.32 0.00 -8.30
CA LEU A 34 -11.20 1.21 -9.11
C LEU A 34 -12.37 1.37 -10.08
N GLU A 35 -12.73 0.32 -10.83
CA GLU A 35 -13.86 0.34 -11.75
C GLU A 35 -15.17 0.63 -11.02
N LYS A 36 -15.42 -0.06 -9.91
CA LYS A 36 -16.64 0.16 -9.09
C LYS A 36 -16.74 1.58 -8.58
N TYR A 37 -15.61 2.16 -8.16
CA TYR A 37 -15.53 3.54 -7.68
C TYR A 37 -15.85 4.55 -8.78
N TYR A 38 -15.28 4.37 -9.98
CA TYR A 38 -15.58 5.25 -11.13
C TYR A 38 -17.03 5.15 -11.55
N VAL A 39 -17.59 3.94 -11.63
CA VAL A 39 -19.00 3.73 -11.97
C VAL A 39 -19.92 4.37 -10.93
N TYR A 40 -19.64 4.17 -9.65
CA TYR A 40 -20.39 4.80 -8.56
C TYR A 40 -20.36 6.34 -8.64
N ASN A 41 -19.19 6.93 -8.88
CA ASN A 41 -19.09 8.37 -9.05
C ASN A 41 -19.88 8.86 -10.26
N LYS A 42 -19.87 8.10 -11.36
CA LYS A 42 -20.64 8.44 -12.55
C LYS A 42 -22.14 8.40 -12.31
N GLU A 43 -22.65 7.39 -11.64
CA GLU A 43 -24.05 7.31 -11.20
C GLU A 43 -24.43 8.53 -10.33
N LYS A 44 -23.55 8.95 -9.43
CA LYS A 44 -23.75 10.12 -8.59
C LYS A 44 -23.76 11.44 -9.38
N GLU A 45 -22.87 11.57 -10.38
CA GLU A 45 -22.88 12.72 -11.30
C GLU A 45 -24.18 12.79 -12.11
N MET A 46 -24.62 11.68 -12.70
CA MET A 46 -25.89 11.60 -13.43
C MET A 46 -27.08 11.97 -12.53
N LEU A 47 -27.08 11.47 -11.29
CA LEU A 47 -28.12 11.82 -10.32
C LEU A 47 -28.12 13.32 -9.98
N ALA A 48 -26.94 13.95 -9.90
CA ALA A 48 -26.83 15.39 -9.65
C ALA A 48 -27.38 16.20 -10.81
N VAL A 49 -27.11 15.79 -12.06
CA VAL A 49 -27.69 16.42 -13.27
C VAL A 49 -29.21 16.23 -13.31
N TYR A 50 -29.71 15.01 -13.04
CA TYR A 50 -31.12 14.73 -12.94
C TYR A 50 -31.83 15.65 -11.93
N LYS A 51 -31.29 15.76 -10.71
CA LYS A 51 -31.86 16.64 -9.66
C LYS A 51 -31.86 18.11 -10.09
N MET A 52 -30.85 18.56 -10.81
CA MET A 52 -30.79 19.93 -11.35
C MET A 52 -31.91 20.18 -12.34
N VAL A 53 -32.18 19.21 -13.23
CA VAL A 53 -33.28 19.27 -14.20
C VAL A 53 -34.66 19.23 -13.51
N ASP A 54 -34.82 18.32 -12.52
CA ASP A 54 -36.08 18.19 -11.78
C ASP A 54 -36.41 19.46 -10.97
N LEU A 55 -35.41 20.09 -10.37
CA LEU A 55 -35.57 21.39 -9.70
C LEU A 55 -35.93 22.52 -10.67
N ALA A 56 -35.35 22.52 -11.87
CA ALA A 56 -35.70 23.49 -12.91
C ALA A 56 -37.13 23.29 -13.42
N ALA A 57 -37.54 22.02 -13.61
CA ALA A 57 -38.91 21.66 -13.96
C ALA A 57 -39.91 22.14 -12.89
N LYS A 58 -39.59 21.91 -11.60
CA LYS A 58 -40.41 22.36 -10.47
C LYS A 58 -40.58 23.88 -10.38
N ASN A 59 -39.59 24.66 -10.86
CA ASN A 59 -39.57 26.10 -10.80
C ASN A 59 -39.94 26.76 -12.14
N ASP A 60 -40.41 26.00 -13.10
CA ASP A 60 -40.77 26.44 -14.45
C ASP A 60 -39.62 27.16 -15.21
N LYS A 61 -38.38 26.70 -14.98
CA LYS A 61 -37.14 27.27 -15.52
C LYS A 61 -36.50 26.43 -16.63
N LEU A 62 -37.15 25.39 -17.12
CA LEU A 62 -36.59 24.55 -18.17
C LEU A 62 -36.34 25.29 -19.48
N SER A 63 -37.17 26.32 -19.79
CA SER A 63 -37.03 27.12 -20.99
C SER A 63 -36.15 28.37 -20.82
N ASP A 64 -35.44 28.51 -19.69
CA ASP A 64 -34.54 29.65 -19.46
C ASP A 64 -33.22 29.40 -20.17
N ASP A 65 -32.77 30.33 -21.00
CA ASP A 65 -31.51 30.25 -21.75
C ASP A 65 -30.29 30.09 -20.82
N THR A 66 -30.32 30.74 -19.65
CA THR A 66 -29.23 30.62 -18.66
C THR A 66 -29.16 29.21 -18.07
N PHE A 67 -30.30 28.57 -17.85
CA PHE A 67 -30.38 27.19 -17.41
C PHE A 67 -29.95 26.23 -18.52
N ALA A 68 -30.36 26.43 -19.75
CA ALA A 68 -30.00 25.59 -20.89
C ALA A 68 -28.48 25.53 -21.07
N VAL A 69 -27.79 26.68 -21.04
CA VAL A 69 -26.32 26.75 -21.14
C VAL A 69 -25.65 26.07 -19.94
N ALA A 70 -26.18 26.24 -18.73
CA ALA A 70 -25.62 25.59 -17.53
C ALA A 70 -25.80 24.05 -17.57
N PHE A 71 -26.95 23.61 -18.10
CA PHE A 71 -27.23 22.17 -18.27
C PHE A 71 -26.30 21.55 -19.31
N GLU A 72 -26.20 22.16 -20.51
CA GLU A 72 -25.29 21.71 -21.56
C GLU A 72 -23.83 21.62 -21.06
N LYS A 73 -23.34 22.70 -20.43
CA LYS A 73 -22.00 22.73 -19.86
C LYS A 73 -21.78 21.61 -18.85
N LYS A 74 -22.79 21.30 -18.04
CA LYS A 74 -22.72 20.24 -17.03
C LYS A 74 -22.73 18.86 -17.68
N CYS A 75 -23.56 18.65 -18.70
CA CYS A 75 -23.62 17.40 -19.44
C CYS A 75 -22.33 17.12 -20.20
N VAL A 76 -21.82 18.11 -20.97
CA VAL A 76 -20.56 18.00 -21.70
C VAL A 76 -19.40 17.75 -20.76
N GLY A 77 -19.30 18.51 -19.66
CA GLY A 77 -18.23 18.32 -18.65
C GLY A 77 -18.25 16.97 -17.94
N ALA A 78 -19.43 16.35 -17.86
CA ALA A 78 -19.62 15.04 -17.26
C ALA A 78 -19.70 13.90 -18.30
N ASN A 79 -19.54 14.17 -19.61
CA ASN A 79 -19.73 13.18 -20.68
C ASN A 79 -21.06 12.42 -20.53
N ILE A 80 -22.14 13.18 -20.42
CA ILE A 80 -23.52 12.69 -20.30
C ILE A 80 -24.33 13.24 -21.49
N ASP A 81 -24.85 12.35 -22.32
CA ASP A 81 -25.80 12.72 -23.34
C ASP A 81 -27.19 12.81 -22.72
N ALA A 82 -27.85 13.91 -22.85
CA ALA A 82 -29.12 14.17 -22.18
C ALA A 82 -30.08 14.95 -23.05
N VAL A 83 -31.36 14.66 -22.92
CA VAL A 83 -32.44 15.40 -23.60
C VAL A 83 -33.66 15.49 -22.68
N VAL A 84 -34.27 16.64 -22.64
CA VAL A 84 -35.57 16.84 -21.99
C VAL A 84 -36.61 17.18 -23.07
N PHE A 85 -37.71 16.45 -23.08
CA PHE A 85 -38.75 16.58 -24.10
C PHE A 85 -40.15 16.48 -23.50
N ASN A 86 -41.11 17.02 -24.18
CA ASN A 86 -42.50 16.97 -23.76
C ASN A 86 -43.21 15.67 -24.24
N LYS A 87 -44.44 15.47 -23.81
CA LYS A 87 -45.27 14.31 -24.20
C LYS A 87 -45.51 14.15 -25.69
N TYR A 88 -45.25 15.20 -26.49
CA TYR A 88 -45.39 15.21 -27.94
C TYR A 88 -44.03 14.94 -28.65
N GLY A 89 -42.99 14.69 -27.93
CA GLY A 89 -41.63 14.46 -28.48
C GLY A 89 -40.88 15.75 -28.87
N LYS A 90 -41.43 16.94 -28.52
CA LYS A 90 -40.71 18.19 -28.74
C LYS A 90 -39.61 18.39 -27.70
N VAL A 91 -38.39 18.58 -28.15
CA VAL A 91 -37.25 18.90 -27.30
C VAL A 91 -37.44 20.26 -26.64
N ILE A 92 -37.17 20.32 -25.34
CA ILE A 92 -37.20 21.54 -24.51
C ILE A 92 -35.79 22.04 -24.29
N ILE A 93 -34.90 21.16 -23.82
CA ILE A 93 -33.49 21.44 -23.66
C ILE A 93 -32.67 20.20 -24.03
N GLU A 94 -31.44 20.41 -24.45
CA GLU A 94 -30.48 19.39 -24.86
C GLU A 94 -29.17 19.56 -24.11
N GLY A 95 -28.54 18.43 -23.77
CA GLY A 95 -27.24 18.38 -23.07
C GLY A 95 -26.10 17.92 -23.99
N THR A 96 -26.38 17.79 -25.31
CA THR A 96 -25.39 17.48 -26.35
C THR A 96 -25.61 18.42 -27.55
N THR A 97 -24.53 18.73 -28.27
CA THR A 97 -24.55 19.61 -29.44
C THR A 97 -24.71 18.84 -30.76
N ASP A 98 -24.70 17.51 -30.73
CA ASP A 98 -24.82 16.68 -31.94
C ASP A 98 -26.30 16.36 -32.25
N ASN A 99 -26.81 16.93 -33.31
CA ASN A 99 -28.20 16.71 -33.78
C ASN A 99 -28.48 15.21 -34.07
N GLN A 100 -27.51 14.44 -34.50
CA GLN A 100 -27.70 13.00 -34.74
C GLN A 100 -27.87 12.24 -33.43
N GLU A 101 -27.10 12.60 -32.41
CA GLU A 101 -27.23 12.01 -31.05
C GLU A 101 -28.57 12.37 -30.43
N ILE A 102 -29.04 13.64 -30.56
CA ILE A 102 -30.36 14.06 -30.06
C ILE A 102 -31.47 13.22 -30.67
N PHE A 103 -31.44 12.99 -31.98
CA PHE A 103 -32.43 12.16 -32.64
C PHE A 103 -32.41 10.71 -32.16
N GLN A 104 -31.22 10.12 -31.96
CA GLN A 104 -31.08 8.78 -31.41
C GLN A 104 -31.59 8.71 -29.97
N LEU A 105 -31.25 9.68 -29.10
CA LEU A 105 -31.76 9.76 -27.74
C LEU A 105 -33.29 9.83 -27.70
N LEU A 106 -33.91 10.61 -28.56
CA LEU A 106 -35.36 10.70 -28.65
C LEU A 106 -36.00 9.38 -29.10
N LEU A 107 -35.41 8.67 -30.06
CA LEU A 107 -35.88 7.34 -30.48
C LEU A 107 -35.78 6.31 -29.32
N GLU A 108 -34.66 6.26 -28.67
CA GLU A 108 -34.42 5.36 -27.50
C GLU A 108 -35.38 5.70 -26.35
N ALA A 109 -35.53 7.01 -26.07
CA ALA A 109 -36.43 7.52 -25.05
C ALA A 109 -37.90 7.17 -25.36
N SER A 110 -38.34 7.37 -26.61
CA SER A 110 -39.74 7.08 -27.00
C SER A 110 -40.09 5.59 -26.84
N MET A 111 -39.14 4.69 -27.10
CA MET A 111 -39.31 3.25 -26.92
C MET A 111 -39.38 2.84 -25.44
N SER A 112 -38.76 3.61 -24.55
CA SER A 112 -38.64 3.26 -23.09
C SER A 112 -39.55 4.12 -22.21
N SER A 113 -40.14 5.23 -22.72
CA SER A 113 -40.91 6.19 -21.91
C SER A 113 -42.24 5.65 -21.40
N TYR A 114 -42.75 4.57 -21.95
CA TYR A 114 -44.01 3.95 -21.49
C TYR A 114 -43.95 3.44 -20.03
N SER A 115 -42.75 3.27 -19.47
CA SER A 115 -42.56 2.80 -18.10
C SER A 115 -41.99 3.86 -17.15
N ALA A 116 -41.82 5.10 -17.60
CA ALA A 116 -41.26 6.17 -16.78
C ALA A 116 -42.29 6.71 -15.77
N ASP A 117 -41.99 6.54 -14.47
CA ASP A 117 -42.81 7.02 -13.35
C ASP A 117 -42.05 8.12 -12.59
N TYR A 118 -42.78 9.23 -12.27
CA TYR A 118 -42.19 10.31 -11.47
C TYR A 118 -41.70 9.89 -10.11
N ASN A 119 -42.43 8.96 -9.46
CA ASN A 119 -42.13 8.54 -8.07
C ASN A 119 -40.95 7.57 -7.95
N ASN A 120 -40.48 6.99 -9.04
CA ASN A 120 -39.42 6.01 -9.05
C ASN A 120 -38.32 6.40 -10.02
N LEU A 121 -37.18 6.86 -9.49
CA LEU A 121 -36.01 7.11 -10.33
C LEU A 121 -35.54 5.81 -10.97
N ASN A 122 -35.70 5.70 -12.28
CA ASN A 122 -35.28 4.55 -13.05
C ASN A 122 -33.85 4.76 -13.59
N MET A 123 -32.86 4.30 -12.84
CA MET A 123 -31.47 4.25 -13.28
C MET A 123 -31.11 2.80 -13.60
N THR A 124 -30.81 2.51 -14.85
CA THR A 124 -30.54 1.16 -15.33
C THR A 124 -29.21 1.10 -16.07
N ARG A 125 -28.57 -0.08 -16.05
CA ARG A 125 -27.42 -0.38 -16.92
C ARG A 125 -27.91 -1.24 -18.07
N GLN A 126 -27.67 -0.80 -19.27
CA GLN A 126 -28.09 -1.49 -20.48
C GLN A 126 -26.94 -1.65 -21.45
N LYS A 127 -26.83 -2.83 -22.04
CA LYS A 127 -25.85 -3.12 -23.08
C LYS A 127 -26.50 -2.93 -24.45
N ASP A 128 -25.93 -2.05 -25.26
CA ASP A 128 -26.31 -1.93 -26.66
C ASP A 128 -25.89 -3.21 -27.39
N LYS A 129 -26.88 -3.90 -27.98
CA LYS A 129 -26.65 -5.16 -28.68
C LYS A 129 -25.85 -4.99 -29.98
N ARG A 130 -25.91 -3.79 -30.60
CA ARG A 130 -25.27 -3.47 -31.87
C ARG A 130 -23.81 -3.07 -31.69
N LEU A 131 -23.53 -2.21 -30.71
CA LEU A 131 -22.21 -1.66 -30.44
C LEU A 131 -21.43 -2.50 -29.40
N GLY A 132 -22.13 -3.31 -28.59
CA GLY A 132 -21.56 -4.06 -27.50
C GLY A 132 -21.20 -3.20 -26.27
N THR A 133 -21.40 -1.88 -26.36
CA THR A 133 -21.08 -0.90 -25.33
C THR A 133 -22.15 -0.92 -24.24
N GLU A 134 -21.75 -0.82 -22.98
CA GLU A 134 -22.63 -0.69 -21.83
C GLU A 134 -22.85 0.79 -21.51
N TYR A 135 -24.09 1.14 -21.21
CA TYR A 135 -24.50 2.49 -20.85
C TYR A 135 -25.17 2.49 -19.47
N ILE A 136 -25.01 3.59 -18.73
CA ILE A 136 -25.89 3.95 -17.63
C ILE A 136 -26.96 4.88 -18.22
N ILE A 137 -28.22 4.55 -17.94
CA ILE A 137 -29.38 5.28 -18.50
C ILE A 137 -30.25 5.73 -17.31
N ILE A 138 -30.67 6.99 -17.35
CA ILE A 138 -31.78 7.52 -16.56
C ILE A 138 -32.89 7.86 -17.54
N ASN A 139 -34.03 7.24 -17.33
CA ASN A 139 -35.27 7.58 -18.07
C ASN A 139 -36.36 7.81 -17.05
N ASN A 140 -36.79 9.07 -16.92
CA ASN A 140 -37.74 9.40 -15.88
C ASN A 140 -38.70 10.52 -16.36
N ARG A 141 -39.90 10.55 -15.73
CA ARG A 141 -40.84 11.66 -15.89
C ARG A 141 -40.54 12.72 -14.83
N LEU A 142 -40.51 13.98 -15.25
CA LEU A 142 -40.34 15.14 -14.38
C LEU A 142 -41.68 15.56 -13.75
N ILE A 143 -41.61 16.39 -12.71
CA ILE A 143 -42.77 16.85 -11.93
C ILE A 143 -43.76 17.66 -12.80
N ASP A 144 -43.28 18.37 -13.82
CA ASP A 144 -44.08 19.16 -14.77
C ASP A 144 -44.73 18.31 -15.88
N GLY A 145 -44.49 17.00 -15.88
CA GLY A 145 -45.01 16.06 -16.88
C GLY A 145 -44.14 15.87 -18.11
N ASN A 146 -43.01 16.56 -18.21
CA ASN A 146 -42.00 16.36 -19.23
C ASN A 146 -41.18 15.10 -18.94
N PHE A 147 -40.39 14.67 -19.91
CA PHE A 147 -39.53 13.49 -19.78
C PHE A 147 -38.05 13.89 -19.88
N VAL A 148 -37.21 13.25 -19.09
CA VAL A 148 -35.77 13.34 -19.18
C VAL A 148 -35.17 11.99 -19.52
N TYR A 149 -34.35 11.96 -20.55
CA TYR A 149 -33.56 10.80 -20.93
C TYR A 149 -32.07 11.19 -20.89
N MET A 150 -31.31 10.44 -20.16
CA MET A 150 -29.87 10.67 -19.97
C MET A 150 -29.15 9.37 -20.16
N LYS A 151 -28.01 9.40 -20.84
CA LYS A 151 -27.21 8.21 -21.15
C LYS A 151 -25.73 8.59 -21.08
N THR A 152 -24.93 7.66 -20.57
CA THR A 152 -23.46 7.81 -20.54
C THR A 152 -22.79 6.45 -20.80
N PRO A 153 -21.79 6.39 -21.69
CA PRO A 153 -21.10 5.14 -21.99
C PRO A 153 -20.16 4.75 -20.84
N LEU A 154 -20.18 3.47 -20.43
CA LEU A 154 -19.23 2.90 -19.47
C LEU A 154 -17.87 2.62 -20.10
N GLU A 155 -17.77 2.62 -21.43
CA GLU A 155 -16.54 2.32 -22.15
C GLU A 155 -15.44 3.35 -21.84
N SER A 156 -15.77 4.63 -21.78
CA SER A 156 -14.83 5.70 -21.37
C SER A 156 -14.27 5.51 -19.95
N ILE A 157 -15.09 4.95 -19.06
CA ILE A 157 -14.66 4.59 -17.70
C ILE A 157 -13.69 3.40 -17.75
N LYS A 158 -14.03 2.35 -18.49
CA LYS A 158 -13.19 1.16 -18.66
C LYS A 158 -11.83 1.52 -19.29
N GLU A 159 -11.83 2.40 -20.28
CA GLU A 159 -10.60 2.91 -20.89
C GLU A 159 -9.74 3.68 -19.88
N SER A 160 -10.33 4.61 -19.13
CA SER A 160 -9.64 5.36 -18.08
C SER A 160 -9.06 4.44 -16.99
N VAL A 161 -9.82 3.43 -16.57
CA VAL A 161 -9.38 2.40 -15.62
C VAL A 161 -8.23 1.57 -16.19
N SER A 162 -8.31 1.19 -17.48
CA SER A 162 -7.25 0.43 -18.15
C SER A 162 -5.93 1.21 -18.22
N ILE A 163 -5.99 2.50 -18.57
CA ILE A 163 -4.82 3.39 -18.58
C ILE A 163 -4.23 3.51 -17.18
N SER A 164 -5.07 3.76 -16.18
CA SER A 164 -4.66 3.84 -14.77
C SER A 164 -4.02 2.54 -14.30
N ASN A 165 -4.63 1.39 -14.58
CA ASN A 165 -4.09 0.08 -14.20
C ASN A 165 -2.73 -0.19 -14.83
N ARG A 166 -2.49 0.21 -16.08
CA ARG A 166 -1.19 0.10 -16.74
C ARG A 166 -0.13 0.96 -16.05
N PHE A 167 -0.49 2.20 -15.70
CA PHE A 167 0.40 3.09 -14.96
C PHE A 167 0.75 2.53 -13.58
N PHE A 168 -0.26 2.06 -12.84
CA PHE A 168 -0.06 1.41 -11.54
C PHE A 168 0.77 0.13 -11.63
N ALA A 169 0.62 -0.67 -12.70
CA ALA A 169 1.43 -1.86 -12.91
C ALA A 169 2.93 -1.52 -13.03
N ILE A 170 3.27 -0.48 -13.79
CA ILE A 170 4.66 0.01 -13.91
C ILE A 170 5.18 0.49 -12.56
N GLY A 171 4.39 1.33 -11.85
CA GLY A 171 4.73 1.80 -10.51
C GLY A 171 4.93 0.67 -9.50
N THR A 172 4.10 -0.37 -9.59
CA THR A 172 4.18 -1.58 -8.75
C THR A 172 5.52 -2.30 -8.96
N VAL A 173 5.93 -2.53 -10.20
CA VAL A 173 7.22 -3.16 -10.51
C VAL A 173 8.38 -2.32 -9.97
N ALA A 174 8.35 -1.00 -10.18
CA ALA A 174 9.36 -0.08 -9.65
C ALA A 174 9.43 -0.13 -8.12
N ALA A 175 8.28 -0.11 -7.44
CA ALA A 175 8.19 -0.19 -5.98
C ALA A 175 8.77 -1.50 -5.42
N ILE A 176 8.52 -2.63 -6.09
CA ILE A 176 9.10 -3.93 -5.71
C ILE A 176 10.62 -3.89 -5.82
N VAL A 177 11.16 -3.42 -6.94
CA VAL A 177 12.62 -3.33 -7.15
C VAL A 177 13.28 -2.47 -6.06
N VAL A 178 12.74 -1.27 -5.82
CA VAL A 178 13.25 -0.36 -4.78
C VAL A 178 13.09 -0.98 -3.39
N GLY A 179 11.95 -1.60 -3.09
CA GLY A 179 11.69 -2.22 -1.80
C GLY A 179 12.63 -3.38 -1.49
N VAL A 180 12.89 -4.26 -2.46
CA VAL A 180 13.84 -5.36 -2.31
C VAL A 180 15.28 -4.84 -2.13
N PHE A 181 15.66 -3.81 -2.89
CA PHE A 181 16.97 -3.19 -2.77
C PHE A 181 17.18 -2.56 -1.38
N MET A 182 16.19 -1.80 -0.90
CA MET A 182 16.22 -1.22 0.46
C MET A 182 16.26 -2.30 1.54
N ALA A 183 15.45 -3.37 1.39
CA ALA A 183 15.47 -4.51 2.31
C ALA A 183 16.86 -5.15 2.41
N TYR A 184 17.57 -5.27 1.28
CA TYR A 184 18.92 -5.80 1.22
C TYR A 184 19.92 -4.90 1.97
N ILE A 185 19.87 -3.58 1.76
CA ILE A 185 20.74 -2.60 2.44
C ILE A 185 20.51 -2.67 3.95
N VAL A 186 19.26 -2.62 4.41
CA VAL A 186 18.91 -2.69 5.84
C VAL A 186 19.40 -3.99 6.45
N ALA A 187 19.20 -5.13 5.76
CA ALA A 187 19.67 -6.43 6.24
C ALA A 187 21.20 -6.48 6.39
N LEU A 188 21.94 -5.87 5.46
CA LEU A 188 23.41 -5.81 5.58
C LEU A 188 23.85 -4.94 6.76
N ASN A 189 23.26 -3.75 6.90
CA ASN A 189 23.63 -2.79 7.95
C ASN A 189 23.31 -3.31 9.36
N MET A 190 22.28 -4.13 9.52
CA MET A 190 21.95 -4.76 10.80
C MET A 190 22.74 -6.03 11.06
N THR A 191 22.99 -6.84 10.03
CA THR A 191 23.59 -8.17 10.22
C THR A 191 25.10 -8.10 10.42
N ARG A 192 25.80 -7.17 9.80
CA ARG A 192 27.27 -7.04 9.93
C ARG A 192 27.70 -6.78 11.37
N PRO A 193 27.18 -5.77 12.08
CA PRO A 193 27.52 -5.55 13.50
C PRO A 193 27.22 -6.75 14.38
N ILE A 194 26.05 -7.40 14.22
CA ILE A 194 25.68 -8.59 15.01
C ILE A 194 26.65 -9.74 14.76
N ARG A 195 27.10 -9.94 13.54
CA ARG A 195 28.10 -10.96 13.21
C ARG A 195 29.45 -10.67 13.88
N ASN A 196 29.91 -9.41 13.86
CA ASN A 196 31.14 -9.00 14.53
C ASN A 196 31.07 -9.26 16.05
N MET A 197 29.93 -8.95 16.67
CA MET A 197 29.69 -9.28 18.09
C MET A 197 29.71 -10.78 18.37
N THR A 198 29.12 -11.58 17.47
CA THR A 198 29.16 -13.06 17.60
C THR A 198 30.57 -13.59 17.48
N GLU A 199 31.40 -13.03 16.60
CA GLU A 199 32.80 -13.40 16.45
C GLU A 199 33.59 -12.99 17.68
N LEU A 200 33.43 -11.78 18.20
CA LEU A 200 34.02 -11.31 19.45
C LEU A 200 33.66 -12.24 20.62
N SER A 201 32.37 -12.53 20.80
CA SER A 201 31.92 -13.48 21.84
C SER A 201 32.56 -14.88 21.72
N THR A 202 32.74 -15.36 20.48
CA THR A 202 33.38 -16.66 20.21
C THR A 202 34.87 -16.64 20.57
N ARG A 203 35.57 -15.53 20.33
CA ARG A 203 36.98 -15.35 20.72
C ARG A 203 37.14 -15.25 22.24
N MET A 204 36.26 -14.46 22.89
CA MET A 204 36.21 -14.34 24.35
C MET A 204 36.02 -15.72 25.03
N ALA A 205 35.13 -16.57 24.48
CA ALA A 205 34.91 -17.92 24.97
C ALA A 205 36.17 -18.84 24.88
N LYS A 206 37.12 -18.48 24.00
CA LYS A 206 38.42 -19.15 23.87
C LYS A 206 39.55 -18.45 24.66
N LEU A 207 39.19 -17.53 25.56
CA LEU A 207 40.10 -16.70 26.34
C LEU A 207 41.01 -15.78 25.50
N ASP A 208 40.60 -15.46 24.30
CA ASP A 208 41.23 -14.46 23.41
C ASP A 208 40.51 -13.11 23.59
N PHE A 209 41.10 -12.26 24.43
CA PHE A 209 40.54 -10.95 24.80
C PHE A 209 41.14 -9.79 24.00
N ASP A 210 42.07 -10.04 23.07
CA ASP A 210 42.69 -9.00 22.24
C ASP A 210 41.72 -8.42 21.19
N ALA A 211 40.70 -9.21 20.84
CA ALA A 211 39.67 -8.75 19.91
C ALA A 211 38.77 -7.71 20.56
N LYS A 212 38.50 -6.63 19.82
CA LYS A 212 37.57 -5.58 20.21
C LYS A 212 36.53 -5.40 19.15
N TYR A 213 35.31 -5.03 19.54
CA TYR A 213 34.29 -4.56 18.65
C TYR A 213 34.71 -3.19 18.09
N ILE A 214 34.77 -3.09 16.78
CA ILE A 214 35.01 -1.84 16.06
C ILE A 214 33.69 -1.48 15.37
N ASP A 215 33.18 -0.30 15.67
CA ASP A 215 31.95 0.19 15.07
C ASP A 215 32.11 0.43 13.57
N THR A 216 31.03 0.20 12.84
CA THR A 216 30.89 0.62 11.44
C THR A 216 30.02 1.87 11.41
N GLU A 217 30.46 2.93 10.72
CA GLU A 217 29.85 4.28 10.67
C GLU A 217 28.32 4.33 10.48
N ASN A 218 27.68 3.22 10.07
CA ASN A 218 26.25 3.11 9.80
C ASN A 218 25.52 2.12 10.72
N SER A 219 26.09 1.76 11.89
CA SER A 219 25.38 0.89 12.83
C SER A 219 24.30 1.66 13.61
N ALA A 220 23.23 0.95 13.99
CA ALA A 220 22.22 1.52 14.88
C ALA A 220 22.85 1.85 16.24
N LYS A 221 22.43 2.94 16.88
CA LYS A 221 22.94 3.41 18.17
C LYS A 221 22.93 2.30 19.24
N GLU A 222 21.89 1.46 19.23
CA GLU A 222 21.73 0.34 20.15
C GLU A 222 22.82 -0.74 19.96
N LEU A 223 23.21 -0.96 18.71
CA LEU A 223 24.27 -1.90 18.36
C LEU A 223 25.66 -1.34 18.74
N TYR A 224 25.85 -0.04 18.56
CA TYR A 224 27.05 0.64 19.03
C TYR A 224 27.23 0.49 20.55
N VAL A 225 26.19 0.83 21.33
CA VAL A 225 26.20 0.73 22.80
C VAL A 225 26.44 -0.71 23.27
N LEU A 226 25.81 -1.68 22.58
CA LEU A 226 26.03 -3.10 22.89
C LEU A 226 27.49 -3.51 22.61
N GLY A 227 28.08 -3.00 21.52
CA GLY A 227 29.50 -3.25 21.20
C GLY A 227 30.47 -2.69 22.25
N GLU A 228 30.21 -1.47 22.75
CA GLU A 228 30.97 -0.85 23.85
C GLU A 228 30.90 -1.69 25.11
N HIS A 229 29.71 -2.13 25.55
CA HIS A 229 29.55 -2.99 26.71
C HIS A 229 30.22 -4.36 26.53
N MET A 230 30.25 -4.88 25.29
CA MET A 230 31.01 -6.11 24.99
C MET A 230 32.53 -5.92 25.17
N ASN A 231 33.07 -4.78 24.80
CA ASN A 231 34.45 -4.40 24.97
C ASN A 231 34.79 -4.26 26.47
N GLU A 232 33.93 -3.60 27.26
CA GLU A 232 34.09 -3.48 28.72
C GLU A 232 34.05 -4.85 29.41
N LEU A 233 33.12 -5.74 29.02
CA LEU A 233 33.02 -7.09 29.52
C LEU A 233 34.31 -7.90 29.23
N SER A 234 34.82 -7.77 27.97
CA SER A 234 36.10 -8.43 27.59
C SER A 234 37.23 -8.01 28.48
N GLN A 235 37.39 -6.71 28.73
CA GLN A 235 38.44 -6.16 29.57
C GLN A 235 38.32 -6.62 31.04
N THR A 236 37.10 -6.63 31.56
CA THR A 236 36.82 -7.07 32.93
C THR A 236 37.15 -8.57 33.12
N LEU A 237 36.79 -9.40 32.15
CA LEU A 237 37.10 -10.82 32.13
C LEU A 237 38.61 -11.08 32.08
N GLU A 238 39.34 -10.37 31.20
CA GLU A 238 40.79 -10.44 31.08
C GLU A 238 41.49 -10.16 32.41
N GLN A 239 41.12 -9.03 33.06
CA GLN A 239 41.65 -8.62 34.35
C GLN A 239 41.34 -9.66 35.42
N THR A 240 40.12 -10.19 35.46
CA THR A 240 39.70 -11.18 36.46
C THR A 240 40.45 -12.48 36.29
N ILE A 241 40.61 -12.97 35.06
CA ILE A 241 41.35 -14.20 34.78
C ILE A 241 42.85 -14.03 35.13
N THR A 242 43.41 -12.85 34.81
CA THR A 242 44.80 -12.56 35.17
C THR A 242 45.00 -12.56 36.69
N ARG A 243 44.10 -11.93 37.46
CA ARG A 243 44.14 -11.95 38.94
C ARG A 243 44.01 -13.38 39.50
N LEU A 244 43.07 -14.17 38.94
CA LEU A 244 42.90 -15.56 39.36
C LEU A 244 44.15 -16.40 39.07
N LYS A 245 44.82 -16.21 37.94
CA LYS A 245 46.09 -16.90 37.62
C LYS A 245 47.20 -16.54 38.60
N VAL A 246 47.32 -15.24 38.94
CA VAL A 246 48.34 -14.79 39.94
C VAL A 246 48.03 -15.40 41.28
N ALA A 247 46.80 -15.30 41.80
CA ALA A 247 46.41 -15.87 43.08
C ALA A 247 46.59 -17.39 43.14
N ASN A 248 46.29 -18.12 42.05
CA ASN A 248 46.50 -19.55 41.97
C ASN A 248 48.00 -19.92 42.02
N ASN A 249 48.83 -19.16 41.30
CA ASN A 249 50.28 -19.35 41.33
C ASN A 249 50.86 -19.07 42.72
N GLU A 250 50.37 -18.07 43.45
CA GLU A 250 50.77 -17.80 44.85
C GLU A 250 50.37 -18.95 45.78
N LEU A 251 49.11 -19.39 45.67
CA LEU A 251 48.63 -20.56 46.44
C LEU A 251 49.46 -21.82 46.19
N GLN A 252 49.80 -22.09 44.95
CA GLN A 252 50.67 -23.27 44.64
C GLN A 252 52.04 -23.11 45.21
N ARG A 253 52.65 -21.90 45.23
CA ARG A 253 53.95 -21.68 45.92
C ARG A 253 53.82 -21.83 47.39
N ASP A 254 52.73 -21.38 48.02
CA ASP A 254 52.56 -21.56 49.49
C ASP A 254 52.32 -23.01 49.87
N ILE A 255 51.57 -23.77 49.05
CA ILE A 255 51.42 -25.21 49.25
C ILE A 255 52.77 -25.90 49.18
N LYS A 256 53.57 -25.62 48.16
CA LYS A 256 54.90 -26.21 48.01
C LYS A 256 55.83 -25.89 49.17
N LYS A 257 55.85 -24.66 49.65
CA LYS A 257 56.60 -24.25 50.86
C LYS A 257 56.15 -25.02 52.11
N LYS A 258 54.85 -25.21 52.31
CA LYS A 258 54.31 -25.99 53.41
C LYS A 258 54.75 -27.46 53.33
N GLU A 259 54.69 -28.04 52.15
CA GLU A 259 55.16 -29.41 51.92
C GLU A 259 56.67 -29.55 52.27
N GLU A 260 57.50 -28.61 51.79
CA GLU A 260 58.95 -28.59 52.14
C GLU A 260 59.19 -28.45 53.65
N ILE A 261 58.40 -27.59 54.32
CA ILE A 261 58.51 -27.42 55.78
C ILE A 261 58.06 -28.71 56.52
N ASP A 262 56.98 -29.33 56.05
CA ASP A 262 56.52 -30.63 56.69
C ASP A 262 57.46 -31.77 56.45
N GLU A 263 58.12 -31.84 55.31
CA GLU A 263 59.21 -32.84 55.08
C GLU A 263 60.41 -32.60 55.99
N MET A 264 60.92 -31.38 56.11
CA MET A 264 62.00 -31.02 57.05
C MET A 264 61.57 -31.29 58.46
N ARG A 265 60.37 -31.07 58.87
CA ARG A 265 59.87 -31.38 60.22
C ARG A 265 59.81 -32.88 60.47
N LYS A 266 59.40 -33.68 59.51
CA LYS A 266 59.42 -35.15 59.61
C LYS A 266 60.84 -35.69 59.74
N GLU A 267 61.77 -35.15 58.96
CA GLU A 267 63.21 -35.54 59.03
C GLU A 267 63.85 -35.18 60.38
N PHE A 268 63.54 -33.99 60.93
CA PHE A 268 63.98 -33.56 62.23
C PHE A 268 63.43 -34.43 63.39
N LEU A 269 62.21 -34.93 63.28
CA LEU A 269 61.58 -35.78 64.30
C LEU A 269 61.95 -37.26 64.17
N SER A 270 62.61 -37.69 63.11
CA SER A 270 63.06 -39.07 62.87
C SER A 270 64.52 -39.32 63.26
N ASN A 271 65.28 -38.23 63.54
CA ASN A 271 66.65 -38.31 64.08
C ASN A 271 66.65 -38.09 65.58
#